data_e181a3eb512b20b971ed51db5fefbdc8
#
_entry.id   e181a3eb512b20b971ed51db5fefbdc8
#
_cell.length_a   1.000
_cell.length_b   1.000
_cell.length_c   1.000
_cell.angle_alpha   90.00
_cell.angle_beta   90.00
_cell.angle_gamma   90.00
#
_symmetry.space_group_name_H-M   'P 1'
#
loop_
_entity.id
_entity.type
_entity.pdbx_description
1 polymer ?
#
loop_
_entity_poly.entity_id
_entity_poly.type
_entity_poly.pdbx_seq_one_letter_code
_entity_poly.pdbx_strand_id
1 'polypeptide(L)'
;MLLSIVVPVYNEEENIANFYKAVTDVMSGLTYDYELIFVDDGSSDSSAMILREIAFNDKYVKVLLLARNFGHQTALTCGLDYAHGDAVITMDGDMQHPPALIPELVRLWESGYDVVRTIRDSTDDASWAKSFTSKYYYKLMNKMADVPIVEGGSDFRLMNSKALGTLKRFREHGRFLRGIVGALGYRQAELHFVAPPRFAGDR
;
A
#
# COMPACT_ATOMS: atom_id res chain seq x y z
N MET A 1 -2.54 -5.74 -20.05
CA MET A 1 -1.83 -4.87 -19.10
C MET A 1 -1.80 -5.59 -17.75
N LEU A 2 -0.69 -5.50 -17.03
CA LEU A 2 -0.46 -6.19 -15.76
C LEU A 2 -0.56 -5.21 -14.58
N LEU A 3 -1.29 -5.58 -13.54
CA LEU A 3 -1.32 -4.88 -12.26
C LEU A 3 -0.52 -5.67 -11.22
N SER A 4 0.42 -5.03 -10.52
CA SER A 4 1.07 -5.61 -9.35
C SER A 4 0.38 -5.10 -8.09
N ILE A 5 0.01 -5.99 -7.18
CA ILE A 5 -0.53 -5.62 -5.86
C ILE A 5 0.49 -6.07 -4.82
N VAL A 6 1.06 -5.12 -4.09
CA VAL A 6 2.13 -5.36 -3.10
C VAL A 6 1.56 -5.20 -1.69
N VAL A 7 1.72 -6.24 -0.89
CA VAL A 7 1.13 -6.34 0.45
C VAL A 7 2.20 -6.79 1.45
N PRO A 8 2.70 -5.88 2.30
CA PRO A 8 3.52 -6.28 3.43
C PRO A 8 2.66 -6.98 4.49
N VAL A 9 3.20 -8.04 5.10
CA VAL A 9 2.54 -8.87 6.10
C VAL A 9 3.49 -9.08 7.28
N TYR A 10 2.97 -8.93 8.51
CA TYR A 10 3.69 -9.28 9.72
C TYR A 10 2.71 -9.70 10.81
N ASN A 11 2.71 -11.00 11.16
CA ASN A 11 1.79 -11.60 12.14
C ASN A 11 0.31 -11.28 11.85
N GLU A 12 -0.15 -11.65 10.65
CA GLU A 12 -1.50 -11.38 10.16
C GLU A 12 -2.23 -12.69 9.78
N GLU A 13 -1.94 -13.80 10.45
CA GLU A 13 -2.50 -15.13 10.13
C GLU A 13 -4.04 -15.15 10.02
N GLU A 14 -4.73 -14.31 10.81
CA GLU A 14 -6.20 -14.22 10.83
C GLU A 14 -6.76 -13.42 9.64
N ASN A 15 -5.96 -12.55 9.04
CA ASN A 15 -6.41 -11.62 7.99
C ASN A 15 -6.09 -12.11 6.57
N ILE A 16 -5.00 -12.86 6.39
CA ILE A 16 -4.44 -13.23 5.07
C ILE A 16 -5.49 -13.88 4.16
N ALA A 17 -6.23 -14.89 4.64
CA ALA A 17 -7.20 -15.62 3.83
C ALA A 17 -8.36 -14.73 3.36
N ASN A 18 -8.87 -13.87 4.24
CA ASN A 18 -9.94 -12.93 3.92
C ASN A 18 -9.46 -11.85 2.96
N PHE A 19 -8.25 -11.33 3.17
CA PHE A 19 -7.63 -10.35 2.30
C PHE A 19 -7.40 -10.92 0.89
N TYR A 20 -6.79 -12.10 0.79
CA TYR A 20 -6.57 -12.81 -0.48
C TYR A 20 -7.88 -12.97 -1.24
N LYS A 21 -8.92 -13.49 -0.57
CA LYS A 21 -10.24 -13.65 -1.18
C LYS A 21 -10.81 -12.31 -1.67
N ALA A 22 -10.76 -11.26 -0.87
CA ALA A 22 -11.30 -9.95 -1.23
C ALA A 22 -10.59 -9.35 -2.45
N VAL A 23 -9.25 -9.48 -2.54
CA VAL A 23 -8.46 -9.01 -3.69
C VAL A 23 -8.81 -9.83 -4.94
N THR A 24 -8.83 -11.16 -4.85
CA THR A 24 -9.12 -12.03 -6.00
C THR A 24 -10.54 -11.83 -6.52
N ASP A 25 -11.52 -11.65 -5.63
CA ASP A 25 -12.91 -11.35 -6.01
C ASP A 25 -12.99 -10.03 -6.81
N VAL A 26 -12.30 -8.98 -6.37
CA VAL A 26 -12.24 -7.69 -7.08
C VAL A 26 -11.52 -7.82 -8.41
N MET A 27 -10.37 -8.50 -8.44
CA MET A 27 -9.57 -8.65 -9.66
C MET A 27 -10.28 -9.49 -10.72
N SER A 28 -11.13 -10.45 -10.32
CA SER A 28 -11.96 -11.24 -11.25
C SER A 28 -12.96 -10.40 -12.04
N GLY A 29 -13.34 -9.23 -11.54
CA GLY A 29 -14.23 -8.28 -12.20
C GLY A 29 -13.51 -7.27 -13.11
N LEU A 30 -12.18 -7.28 -13.13
CA LEU A 30 -11.36 -6.38 -13.95
C LEU A 30 -10.80 -7.13 -15.18
N THR A 31 -10.57 -6.40 -16.27
CA THR A 31 -10.00 -6.95 -17.52
C THR A 31 -8.46 -6.92 -17.54
N TYR A 32 -7.83 -6.89 -16.38
CA TYR A 32 -6.38 -6.82 -16.22
C TYR A 32 -5.82 -8.16 -15.78
N ASP A 33 -4.67 -8.54 -16.31
CA ASP A 33 -3.82 -9.53 -15.65
C ASP A 33 -3.30 -8.94 -14.35
N TYR A 34 -3.02 -9.78 -13.36
CA TYR A 34 -2.45 -9.31 -12.10
C TYR A 34 -1.42 -10.25 -11.50
N GLU A 35 -0.59 -9.71 -10.64
CA GLU A 35 0.24 -10.44 -9.70
C GLU A 35 0.00 -9.87 -8.29
N LEU A 36 -0.20 -10.76 -7.32
CA LEU A 36 -0.34 -10.41 -5.90
C LEU A 36 0.93 -10.81 -5.17
N ILE A 37 1.68 -9.81 -4.71
CA ILE A 37 3.00 -9.98 -4.09
C ILE A 37 2.86 -9.75 -2.59
N PHE A 38 2.83 -10.82 -1.82
CA PHE A 38 2.93 -10.75 -0.37
C PHE A 38 4.40 -10.70 0.05
N VAL A 39 4.72 -9.84 1.00
CA VAL A 39 6.05 -9.76 1.60
C VAL A 39 5.90 -10.02 3.09
N ASP A 40 6.25 -11.21 3.52
CA ASP A 40 6.29 -11.58 4.93
C ASP A 40 7.52 -10.99 5.59
N ASP A 41 7.33 -10.07 6.51
CA ASP A 41 8.40 -9.37 7.24
C ASP A 41 8.89 -10.18 8.46
N GLY A 42 9.12 -11.49 8.26
CA GLY A 42 9.63 -12.37 9.28
C GLY A 42 8.63 -12.66 10.40
N SER A 43 7.39 -13.00 10.03
CA SER A 43 6.33 -13.37 10.98
C SER A 43 6.72 -14.54 11.86
N SER A 44 6.24 -14.53 13.09
CA SER A 44 6.46 -15.58 14.09
C SER A 44 5.24 -16.50 14.28
N ASP A 45 4.10 -16.11 13.69
CA ASP A 45 2.85 -16.88 13.66
C ASP A 45 2.75 -17.77 12.41
N SER A 46 1.55 -18.25 12.07
CA SER A 46 1.30 -19.09 10.88
C SER A 46 1.27 -18.33 9.55
N SER A 47 1.49 -17.00 9.54
CA SER A 47 1.38 -16.18 8.32
C SER A 47 2.20 -16.72 7.16
N ALA A 48 3.49 -17.00 7.40
CA ALA A 48 4.39 -17.51 6.35
C ALA A 48 3.94 -18.88 5.79
N MET A 49 3.34 -19.74 6.61
CA MET A 49 2.81 -21.04 6.18
C MET A 49 1.58 -20.85 5.29
N ILE A 50 0.62 -20.02 5.71
CA ILE A 50 -0.60 -19.70 4.97
C ILE A 50 -0.26 -19.10 3.60
N LEU A 51 0.66 -18.13 3.57
CA LEU A 51 1.10 -17.49 2.34
C LEU A 51 1.72 -18.47 1.34
N ARG A 52 2.55 -19.41 1.82
CA ARG A 52 3.14 -20.46 0.97
C ARG A 52 2.07 -21.38 0.38
N GLU A 53 1.06 -21.74 1.16
CA GLU A 53 -0.04 -22.56 0.70
C GLU A 53 -0.85 -21.86 -0.40
N ILE A 54 -1.16 -20.57 -0.21
CA ILE A 54 -1.85 -19.77 -1.21
C ILE A 54 -1.02 -19.70 -2.51
N ALA A 55 0.29 -19.38 -2.41
CA ALA A 55 1.16 -19.27 -3.58
C ALA A 55 1.39 -20.61 -4.30
N PHE A 56 1.30 -21.73 -3.59
CA PHE A 56 1.37 -23.06 -4.21
C PHE A 56 0.12 -23.36 -5.07
N ASN A 57 -1.05 -22.87 -4.63
CA ASN A 57 -2.33 -23.12 -5.29
C ASN A 57 -2.72 -22.05 -6.32
N ASP A 58 -2.14 -20.87 -6.27
CA ASP A 58 -2.46 -19.75 -7.17
C ASP A 58 -1.21 -19.17 -7.83
N LYS A 59 -1.09 -19.36 -9.14
CA LYS A 59 0.04 -18.88 -9.96
C LYS A 59 0.15 -17.34 -10.02
N TYR A 60 -0.89 -16.61 -9.67
CA TYR A 60 -0.90 -15.15 -9.63
C TYR A 60 -0.32 -14.61 -8.32
N VAL A 61 -0.13 -15.46 -7.31
CA VAL A 61 0.40 -15.09 -6.01
C VAL A 61 1.89 -15.38 -5.93
N LYS A 62 2.64 -14.39 -5.49
CA LYS A 62 4.07 -14.48 -5.18
C LYS A 62 4.29 -14.17 -3.71
N VAL A 63 5.23 -14.86 -3.09
CA VAL A 63 5.55 -14.65 -1.68
C VAL A 63 7.04 -14.42 -1.53
N LEU A 64 7.40 -13.31 -0.90
CA LEU A 64 8.76 -12.97 -0.49
C LEU A 64 8.83 -13.12 1.03
N LEU A 65 9.76 -13.92 1.51
CA LEU A 65 9.94 -14.17 2.94
C LEU A 65 11.22 -13.51 3.39
N LEU A 66 11.13 -12.53 4.28
CA LEU A 66 12.29 -11.90 4.89
C LEU A 66 12.81 -12.74 6.06
N ALA A 67 14.11 -12.73 6.25
CA ALA A 67 14.76 -13.57 7.28
C ALA A 67 14.41 -13.17 8.72
N ARG A 68 13.95 -11.95 8.94
CA ARG A 68 13.48 -11.38 10.21
C ARG A 68 12.65 -10.14 9.95
N ASN A 69 12.05 -9.59 10.98
CA ASN A 69 11.38 -8.29 10.89
C ASN A 69 12.42 -7.17 10.62
N PHE A 70 12.24 -6.49 9.48
CA PHE A 70 13.00 -5.31 9.04
C PHE A 70 12.15 -4.04 9.05
N GLY A 71 10.86 -4.16 9.31
CA GLY A 71 9.87 -3.09 9.35
C GLY A 71 9.11 -2.88 8.04
N HIS A 72 7.89 -2.40 8.18
CA HIS A 72 6.89 -2.22 7.13
C HIS A 72 7.43 -1.56 5.85
N GLN A 73 8.18 -0.45 5.98
CA GLN A 73 8.72 0.27 4.82
C GLN A 73 9.77 -0.56 4.04
N THR A 74 10.51 -1.42 4.75
CA THR A 74 11.49 -2.32 4.11
C THR A 74 10.77 -3.44 3.36
N ALA A 75 9.77 -4.06 3.99
CA ALA A 75 8.94 -5.08 3.35
C ALA A 75 8.24 -4.52 2.11
N LEU A 76 7.63 -3.34 2.23
CA LEU A 76 6.99 -2.66 1.11
C LEU A 76 7.98 -2.36 -0.03
N THR A 77 9.17 -1.87 0.30
CA THR A 77 10.24 -1.61 -0.69
C THR A 77 10.66 -2.90 -1.40
N CYS A 78 10.83 -4.00 -0.66
CA CYS A 78 11.14 -5.31 -1.21
C CYS A 78 10.09 -5.73 -2.24
N GLY A 79 8.81 -5.67 -1.90
CA GLY A 79 7.72 -6.00 -2.82
C GLY A 79 7.68 -5.11 -4.06
N LEU A 80 7.89 -3.81 -3.89
CA LEU A 80 7.98 -2.86 -5.01
C LEU A 80 9.15 -3.18 -5.97
N ASP A 81 10.29 -3.64 -5.44
CA ASP A 81 11.45 -4.02 -6.26
C ASP A 81 11.13 -5.26 -7.13
N TYR A 82 10.27 -6.16 -6.66
CA TYR A 82 9.82 -7.35 -7.39
C TYR A 82 8.58 -7.15 -8.26
N ALA A 83 7.92 -6.00 -8.18
CA ALA A 83 6.75 -5.69 -8.99
C ALA A 83 7.14 -5.40 -10.46
N HIS A 84 6.38 -6.01 -11.41
CA HIS A 84 6.63 -5.91 -12.85
C HIS A 84 5.44 -5.32 -13.62
N GLY A 85 4.37 -4.95 -12.94
CA GLY A 85 3.15 -4.42 -13.56
C GLY A 85 3.31 -3.08 -14.28
N ASP A 86 2.41 -2.81 -15.21
CA ASP A 86 2.25 -1.51 -15.85
C ASP A 86 1.83 -0.44 -14.82
N ALA A 87 1.12 -0.89 -13.77
CA ALA A 87 0.88 -0.13 -12.55
C ALA A 87 1.06 -1.03 -11.32
N VAL A 88 1.43 -0.43 -10.20
CA VAL A 88 1.59 -1.09 -8.91
C VAL A 88 0.67 -0.45 -7.88
N ILE A 89 -0.04 -1.28 -7.14
CA ILE A 89 -0.88 -0.88 -6.02
C ILE A 89 -0.20 -1.39 -4.73
N THR A 90 0.01 -0.52 -3.78
CA THR A 90 0.47 -0.88 -2.44
C THR A 90 -0.69 -0.80 -1.46
N MET A 91 -0.85 -1.78 -0.60
CA MET A 91 -1.90 -1.79 0.43
C MET A 91 -1.54 -2.69 1.60
N ASP A 92 -2.07 -2.40 2.79
CA ASP A 92 -1.86 -3.22 3.97
C ASP A 92 -2.81 -4.41 4.00
N GLY A 93 -2.36 -5.54 4.57
CA GLY A 93 -3.10 -6.80 4.64
C GLY A 93 -4.14 -6.88 5.77
N ASP A 94 -4.30 -5.83 6.59
CA ASP A 94 -5.15 -5.79 7.78
C ASP A 94 -6.63 -5.41 7.50
N MET A 95 -7.04 -5.37 6.22
CA MET A 95 -8.37 -4.99 5.74
C MET A 95 -8.76 -3.52 5.99
N GLN A 96 -7.89 -2.69 6.57
CA GLN A 96 -8.15 -1.24 6.69
C GLN A 96 -8.00 -0.50 5.35
N HIS A 97 -7.34 -1.13 4.38
CA HIS A 97 -7.28 -0.71 2.99
C HIS A 97 -8.25 -1.56 2.16
N PRO A 98 -9.48 -1.07 1.86
CA PRO A 98 -10.50 -1.89 1.21
C PRO A 98 -10.11 -2.26 -0.24
N PRO A 99 -9.99 -3.55 -0.59
CA PRO A 99 -9.73 -3.95 -1.98
C PRO A 99 -10.78 -3.45 -2.98
N ALA A 100 -12.00 -3.20 -2.51
CA ALA A 100 -13.09 -2.62 -3.32
C ALA A 100 -12.76 -1.26 -3.96
N LEU A 101 -11.71 -0.56 -3.50
CA LEU A 101 -11.24 0.70 -4.10
C LEU A 101 -10.28 0.50 -5.30
N ILE A 102 -9.79 -0.72 -5.53
CA ILE A 102 -8.89 -1.02 -6.65
C ILE A 102 -9.46 -0.55 -8.00
N PRO A 103 -10.74 -0.80 -8.35
CA PRO A 103 -11.31 -0.33 -9.61
C PRO A 103 -11.26 1.19 -9.78
N GLU A 104 -11.47 1.94 -8.70
CA GLU A 104 -11.44 3.39 -8.73
C GLU A 104 -10.00 3.93 -8.88
N LEU A 105 -9.03 3.30 -8.21
CA LEU A 105 -7.61 3.60 -8.40
C LEU A 105 -7.19 3.38 -9.87
N VAL A 106 -7.62 2.27 -10.46
CA VAL A 106 -7.35 1.92 -11.86
C VAL A 106 -8.02 2.94 -12.79
N ARG A 107 -9.27 3.31 -12.57
CA ARG A 107 -9.99 4.31 -13.36
C ARG A 107 -9.27 5.66 -13.38
N LEU A 108 -8.75 6.11 -12.24
CA LEU A 108 -7.98 7.35 -12.16
C LEU A 108 -6.65 7.23 -12.91
N TRP A 109 -5.96 6.10 -12.80
CA TRP A 109 -4.76 5.83 -13.58
C TRP A 109 -5.05 5.86 -15.10
N GLU A 110 -6.11 5.20 -15.56
CA GLU A 110 -6.55 5.22 -16.97
C GLU A 110 -6.87 6.64 -17.46
N SER A 111 -7.31 7.53 -16.55
CA SER A 111 -7.53 8.96 -16.84
C SER A 111 -6.23 9.77 -16.99
N GLY A 112 -5.06 9.09 -16.90
CA GLY A 112 -3.75 9.68 -17.14
C GLY A 112 -3.06 10.25 -15.90
N TYR A 113 -3.45 9.84 -14.69
CA TYR A 113 -2.69 10.12 -13.47
C TYR A 113 -1.55 9.10 -13.32
N ASP A 114 -0.36 9.58 -12.98
CA ASP A 114 0.83 8.74 -12.78
C ASP A 114 0.82 8.10 -11.38
N VAL A 115 0.26 8.80 -10.41
CA VAL A 115 0.14 8.38 -9.01
C VAL A 115 -1.27 8.69 -8.51
N VAL A 116 -1.91 7.71 -7.89
CA VAL A 116 -3.20 7.89 -7.20
C VAL A 116 -2.97 7.58 -5.72
N ARG A 117 -3.07 8.61 -4.88
CA ARG A 117 -2.94 8.49 -3.42
C ARG A 117 -4.30 8.30 -2.78
N THR A 118 -4.41 7.45 -1.78
CA THR A 118 -5.61 7.44 -0.96
C THR A 118 -5.42 8.32 0.29
N ILE A 119 -6.48 9.01 0.64
CA ILE A 119 -6.58 9.84 1.85
C ILE A 119 -7.64 9.22 2.74
N ARG A 120 -7.22 8.82 3.95
CA ARG A 120 -8.16 8.32 4.95
C ARG A 120 -8.87 9.50 5.60
N ASP A 121 -10.19 9.58 5.39
CA ASP A 121 -11.02 10.55 6.08
C ASP A 121 -11.17 10.15 7.55
N SER A 122 -10.98 11.12 8.47
CA SER A 122 -11.25 10.89 9.89
C SER A 122 -12.75 10.77 10.11
N THR A 123 -13.20 9.67 10.72
CA THR A 123 -14.52 9.64 11.35
C THR A 123 -14.55 10.67 12.49
N ASP A 124 -15.64 11.41 12.62
CA ASP A 124 -15.83 12.64 13.42
C ASP A 124 -15.49 12.62 14.93
N ASP A 125 -14.93 11.55 15.47
CA ASP A 125 -14.57 11.42 16.89
C ASP A 125 -13.14 11.86 17.26
N ALA A 126 -12.36 12.41 16.33
CA ALA A 126 -11.04 12.94 16.67
C ALA A 126 -11.18 14.28 17.38
N SER A 127 -10.93 14.29 18.71
CA SER A 127 -10.89 15.49 19.54
C SER A 127 -10.25 16.66 18.77
N TRP A 128 -10.93 17.81 18.70
CA TRP A 128 -10.49 19.02 18.01
C TRP A 128 -9.06 19.47 18.41
N ALA A 129 -8.64 19.17 19.63
CA ALA A 129 -7.28 19.43 20.12
C ALA A 129 -6.22 18.59 19.38
N LYS A 130 -6.55 17.33 19.02
CA LYS A 130 -5.65 16.44 18.26
C LYS A 130 -5.51 16.89 16.79
N SER A 131 -6.58 17.40 16.21
CA SER A 131 -6.60 18.00 14.87
C SER A 131 -5.75 19.29 14.79
N PHE A 132 -5.78 20.12 15.85
CA PHE A 132 -5.05 21.39 15.88
C PHE A 132 -3.53 21.18 16.01
N THR A 133 -3.11 20.26 16.90
CA THR A 133 -1.67 19.92 17.07
C THR A 133 -1.10 19.24 15.83
N SER A 134 -1.87 18.37 15.18
CA SER A 134 -1.49 17.72 13.94
C SER A 134 -1.27 18.74 12.81
N LYS A 135 -2.23 19.63 12.56
CA LYS A 135 -2.11 20.68 11.54
C LYS A 135 -0.91 21.60 11.76
N TYR A 136 -0.63 21.98 13.00
CA TYR A 136 0.52 22.82 13.31
C TYR A 136 1.85 22.09 13.09
N TYR A 137 1.91 20.81 13.50
CA TYR A 137 3.08 19.93 13.24
C TYR A 137 3.36 19.77 11.74
N TYR A 138 2.34 19.43 10.94
CA TYR A 138 2.48 19.29 9.50
C TYR A 138 2.85 20.62 8.82
N LYS A 139 2.30 21.74 9.27
CA LYS A 139 2.64 23.07 8.77
C LYS A 139 4.10 23.43 9.08
N LEU A 140 4.60 23.09 10.25
CA LEU A 140 6.00 23.29 10.64
C LEU A 140 6.92 22.36 9.84
N MET A 141 6.58 21.09 9.74
CA MET A 141 7.34 20.11 8.95
C MET A 141 7.37 20.48 7.47
N ASN A 142 6.24 20.91 6.88
CA ASN A 142 6.18 21.36 5.49
C ASN A 142 6.97 22.66 5.24
N LYS A 143 7.19 23.47 6.26
CA LYS A 143 8.06 24.66 6.17
C LYS A 143 9.54 24.31 6.25
N MET A 144 9.88 23.18 6.88
CA MET A 144 11.26 22.69 7.05
C MET A 144 11.65 21.65 5.99
N ALA A 145 10.67 21.02 5.35
CA ALA A 145 10.88 20.02 4.30
C ALA A 145 10.68 20.68 2.93
N ASP A 146 11.60 20.41 2.00
CA ASP A 146 11.49 20.86 0.60
C ASP A 146 10.32 20.20 -0.15
N VAL A 147 9.60 19.29 0.50
CA VAL A 147 8.49 18.51 -0.06
C VAL A 147 7.28 18.57 0.86
N PRO A 148 6.08 18.93 0.36
CA PRO A 148 4.87 18.95 1.16
C PRO A 148 4.48 17.54 1.63
N ILE A 149 4.50 17.31 2.94
CA ILE A 149 4.00 16.11 3.56
C ILE A 149 2.48 16.26 3.69
N VAL A 150 1.71 15.41 3.02
CA VAL A 150 0.24 15.45 3.06
C VAL A 150 -0.27 14.74 4.31
N GLU A 151 -1.07 15.47 5.09
CA GLU A 151 -1.76 14.94 6.26
C GLU A 151 -2.74 13.82 5.84
N GLY A 152 -2.78 12.71 6.59
CA GLY A 152 -3.70 11.59 6.30
C GLY A 152 -3.29 10.69 5.15
N GLY A 153 -2.13 10.91 4.51
CA GLY A 153 -1.65 10.06 3.43
C GLY A 153 -1.42 8.61 3.89
N SER A 154 -2.04 7.67 3.19
CA SER A 154 -1.91 6.23 3.40
C SER A 154 -0.80 5.64 2.52
N ASP A 155 -0.28 4.46 2.90
CA ASP A 155 0.56 3.65 2.01
C ASP A 155 -0.28 2.90 0.95
N PHE A 156 -1.60 2.98 1.03
CA PHE A 156 -2.51 2.54 0.00
C PHE A 156 -2.50 3.53 -1.17
N ARG A 157 -1.89 3.15 -2.27
CA ARG A 157 -1.74 3.99 -3.47
C ARG A 157 -1.53 3.16 -4.73
N LEU A 158 -1.83 3.75 -5.88
CA LEU A 158 -1.42 3.24 -7.18
C LEU A 158 -0.32 4.13 -7.76
N MET A 159 0.68 3.52 -8.36
CA MET A 159 1.74 4.19 -9.15
C MET A 159 1.88 3.49 -10.49
N ASN A 160 2.03 4.22 -11.59
CA ASN A 160 2.38 3.62 -12.86
C ASN A 160 3.86 3.16 -12.89
N SER A 161 4.23 2.37 -13.89
CA SER A 161 5.59 1.84 -14.05
C SER A 161 6.66 2.93 -14.14
N LYS A 162 6.34 4.11 -14.69
CA LYS A 162 7.26 5.25 -14.79
C LYS A 162 7.56 5.85 -13.42
N ALA A 163 6.54 6.09 -12.60
CA ALA A 163 6.70 6.59 -11.23
C ALA A 163 7.44 5.56 -10.36
N LEU A 164 7.07 4.27 -10.48
CA LEU A 164 7.77 3.18 -9.82
C LEU A 164 9.24 3.11 -10.21
N GLY A 165 9.55 3.18 -11.51
CA GLY A 165 10.93 3.15 -12.02
C GLY A 165 11.77 4.30 -11.47
N THR A 166 11.18 5.49 -11.28
CA THR A 166 11.86 6.62 -10.64
C THR A 166 12.04 6.38 -9.16
N LEU A 167 11.02 5.89 -8.45
CA LEU A 167 11.10 5.55 -7.02
C LEU A 167 12.20 4.51 -6.74
N LYS A 168 12.35 3.49 -7.58
CA LYS A 168 13.40 2.46 -7.47
C LYS A 168 14.83 3.03 -7.54
N ARG A 169 15.04 4.23 -8.10
CA ARG A 169 16.36 4.87 -8.17
C ARG A 169 16.80 5.51 -6.86
N PHE A 170 15.87 5.83 -5.97
CA PHE A 170 16.18 6.32 -4.63
C PHE A 170 16.59 5.14 -3.75
N ARG A 171 17.89 4.96 -3.50
CA ARG A 171 18.49 3.81 -2.81
C ARG A 171 18.88 4.09 -1.36
N GLU A 172 18.18 4.99 -0.69
CA GLU A 172 18.45 5.37 0.70
C GLU A 172 18.04 4.25 1.67
N HIS A 173 18.78 4.09 2.77
CA HIS A 173 18.34 3.27 3.89
C HIS A 173 17.20 3.97 4.63
N GLY A 174 16.15 3.21 4.98
CA GLY A 174 15.00 3.78 5.71
C GLY A 174 14.13 4.72 4.86
N ARG A 175 13.87 4.34 3.62
CA ARG A 175 13.06 5.13 2.68
C ARG A 175 11.73 5.54 3.30
N PHE A 176 11.49 6.84 3.37
CA PHE A 176 10.17 7.38 3.66
C PHE A 176 9.37 7.48 2.34
N LEU A 177 8.80 6.34 1.92
CA LEU A 177 8.14 6.21 0.60
C LEU A 177 7.07 7.27 0.36
N ARG A 178 6.29 7.65 1.39
CA ARG A 178 5.24 8.68 1.27
C ARG A 178 5.82 10.03 0.86
N GLY A 179 6.93 10.44 1.48
CA GLY A 179 7.61 11.69 1.15
C GLY A 179 8.23 11.67 -0.25
N ILE A 180 8.95 10.58 -0.57
CA ILE A 180 9.59 10.44 -1.88
C ILE A 180 8.55 10.50 -2.99
N VAL A 181 7.48 9.70 -2.93
CA VAL A 181 6.42 9.67 -3.94
C VAL A 181 5.77 11.05 -4.12
N GLY A 182 5.55 11.78 -3.01
CA GLY A 182 5.04 13.16 -3.06
C GLY A 182 5.97 14.11 -3.82
N ALA A 183 7.30 13.90 -3.70
CA ALA A 183 8.33 14.73 -4.31
C ALA A 183 8.61 14.44 -5.79
N LEU A 184 8.17 13.30 -6.32
CA LEU A 184 8.52 12.87 -7.69
C LEU A 184 8.02 13.80 -8.80
N GLY A 185 7.11 14.75 -8.50
CA GLY A 185 6.60 15.72 -9.46
C GLY A 185 5.72 15.14 -10.56
N TYR A 186 5.27 13.90 -10.42
CA TYR A 186 4.32 13.26 -11.33
C TYR A 186 2.90 13.78 -11.14
N ARG A 187 2.06 13.59 -12.16
CA ARG A 187 0.63 13.94 -12.08
C ARG A 187 -0.07 13.06 -11.08
N GLN A 188 -0.60 13.66 -10.00
CA GLN A 188 -1.19 12.95 -8.88
C GLN A 188 -2.68 13.21 -8.76
N ALA A 189 -3.44 12.20 -8.35
CA ALA A 189 -4.84 12.31 -7.90
C ALA A 189 -4.96 11.85 -6.45
N GLU A 190 -6.02 12.30 -5.79
CA GLU A 190 -6.41 11.89 -4.45
C GLU A 190 -7.75 11.15 -4.51
N LEU A 191 -7.83 10.03 -3.80
CA LEU A 191 -9.03 9.25 -3.61
C LEU A 191 -9.32 9.18 -2.11
N HIS A 192 -10.42 9.81 -1.69
CA HIS A 192 -10.85 9.81 -0.31
C HIS A 192 -11.61 8.54 0.06
N PHE A 193 -11.35 8.00 1.24
CA PHE A 193 -12.06 6.82 1.74
C PHE A 193 -12.18 6.82 3.25
N VAL A 194 -13.23 6.16 3.72
CA VAL A 194 -13.41 5.85 5.15
C VAL A 194 -12.89 4.43 5.39
N ALA A 195 -11.88 4.30 6.26
CA ALA A 195 -11.34 2.98 6.56
C ALA A 195 -12.36 2.17 7.38
N PRO A 196 -12.63 0.91 6.99
CA PRO A 196 -13.41 0.01 7.83
C PRO A 196 -12.70 -0.26 9.16
N PRO A 197 -13.42 -0.70 10.20
CA PRO A 197 -12.79 -1.19 11.42
C PRO A 197 -11.85 -2.36 11.07
N ARG A 198 -10.74 -2.48 11.82
CA ARG A 198 -9.81 -3.59 11.66
C ARG A 198 -10.54 -4.91 11.91
N PHE A 199 -10.31 -5.91 11.06
CA PHE A 199 -11.02 -7.18 11.14
C PHE A 199 -10.50 -8.04 12.29
N ALA A 200 -9.17 -8.14 12.48
CA ALA A 200 -8.50 -8.88 13.54
C ALA A 200 -7.07 -8.34 13.78
N GLY A 201 -6.43 -8.77 14.87
CA GLY A 201 -5.04 -8.45 15.24
C GLY A 201 -4.91 -7.34 16.27
N ASP A 202 -3.89 -7.48 17.15
CA ASP A 202 -3.50 -6.47 18.15
C ASP A 202 -2.60 -5.38 17.50
N ARG A 203 -2.48 -4.24 18.21
CA ARG A 203 -1.63 -3.10 17.80
C ARG A 203 -0.16 -3.42 17.95
#